data_b53512f725ca7ef87bf3ca439c998cd5
#
_entry.id   b53512f725ca7ef87bf3ca439c998cd5
#
_cell.length_a   1.000
_cell.length_b   1.000
_cell.length_c   1.000
_cell.angle_alpha   90.00
_cell.angle_beta   90.00
_cell.angle_gamma   90.00
#
_symmetry.space_group_name_H-M   'P 1'
#
loop_
_entity.id
_entity.type
_entity.pdbx_description
1 polymer ?
#
loop_
_entity_poly.entity_id
_entity_poly.type
_entity_poly.pdbx_seq_one_letter_code
_entity_poly.pdbx_strand_id
1 'polypeptide(L)'
;MQETPHGWWYNQLFTNWKKFEVTYISILLALQVIVYLIAPDSWIGMASGIFGTLCLVYGMKGRKISFIFGFLQCLAMTYVAWISHAYGSFAMDIFYVISQPIGWFMWGHDEATKRFSKQTRSLIFAGAFVAWGLGWWILALVHGQLPYFDSINFVVSFIAQILYILKFQENWSLWIVVNLANIIYWGILAVQIATGTTAIGTFGAALSQVALQAALLFNSLYATKVWASGEADHEGGAGK
;
A
#
# COMPACT_ATOMS: atom_id res chain seq x y z
N MET A 1 -7.08 29.82 17.06
CA MET A 1 -6.26 29.14 16.05
C MET A 1 -4.88 29.78 16.10
N GLN A 2 -3.88 29.10 16.65
CA GLN A 2 -2.49 29.53 16.46
C GLN A 2 -2.12 29.09 15.03
N GLU A 3 -1.94 30.07 14.16
CA GLU A 3 -1.35 29.83 12.85
C GLU A 3 0.03 29.25 13.07
N THR A 4 0.24 28.01 12.59
CA THR A 4 1.59 27.45 12.53
C THR A 4 2.44 28.37 11.66
N PRO A 5 3.69 28.69 12.01
CA PRO A 5 4.52 29.67 11.29
C PRO A 5 4.82 29.28 9.83
N HIS A 6 4.41 28.10 9.41
CA HIS A 6 4.61 27.55 8.09
C HIS A 6 3.27 27.16 7.45
N GLY A 7 3.15 27.35 6.13
CA GLY A 7 1.93 27.01 5.38
C GLY A 7 1.59 25.52 5.43
N TRP A 8 0.33 25.17 5.13
CA TRP A 8 -0.20 23.81 5.19
C TRP A 8 0.70 22.76 4.48
N TRP A 9 1.20 23.07 3.28
CA TRP A 9 2.09 22.18 2.51
C TRP A 9 3.37 21.84 3.26
N TYR A 10 4.00 22.84 3.87
CA TYR A 10 5.21 22.64 4.64
C TYR A 10 4.95 21.70 5.83
N ASN A 11 3.84 21.90 6.52
CA ASN A 11 3.45 21.06 7.65
C ASN A 11 3.19 19.60 7.22
N GLN A 12 2.54 19.40 6.07
CA GLN A 12 2.32 18.06 5.53
C GLN A 12 3.61 17.35 5.12
N LEU A 13 4.60 18.07 4.61
CA LEU A 13 5.82 17.48 4.05
C LEU A 13 6.96 17.34 5.07
N PHE A 14 7.20 18.36 5.90
CA PHE A 14 8.50 18.49 6.56
C PHE A 14 8.46 18.53 8.10
N THR A 15 7.30 18.66 8.73
CA THR A 15 7.24 18.75 10.21
C THR A 15 7.19 17.38 10.88
N ASN A 16 7.55 17.34 12.16
CA ASN A 16 7.38 16.19 13.06
C ASN A 16 7.98 14.86 12.55
N TRP A 17 9.13 14.92 11.89
CA TRP A 17 9.85 13.73 11.48
C TRP A 17 10.79 13.24 12.59
N LYS A 18 10.66 11.97 12.96
CA LYS A 18 11.65 11.28 13.80
C LYS A 18 12.88 10.93 12.95
N LYS A 19 14.07 10.97 13.55
CA LYS A 19 15.32 10.59 12.85
C LYS A 19 15.21 9.20 12.20
N PHE A 20 14.60 8.25 12.90
CA PHE A 20 14.33 6.91 12.38
C PHE A 20 13.48 6.94 11.10
N GLU A 21 12.40 7.73 11.09
CA GLU A 21 11.49 7.82 9.93
C GLU A 21 12.18 8.43 8.72
N VAL A 22 13.01 9.47 8.93
CA VAL A 22 13.82 10.07 7.85
C VAL A 22 14.80 9.05 7.27
N THR A 23 15.50 8.30 8.12
CA THR A 23 16.41 7.25 7.68
C THR A 23 15.67 6.16 6.92
N TYR A 24 14.55 5.70 7.46
CA TYR A 24 13.71 4.68 6.87
C TYR A 24 13.20 5.07 5.47
N ILE A 25 12.58 6.25 5.34
CA ILE A 25 12.08 6.72 4.03
C ILE A 25 13.23 6.91 3.04
N SER A 26 14.37 7.43 3.49
CA SER A 26 15.54 7.61 2.62
C SER A 26 16.06 6.28 2.09
N ILE A 27 16.12 5.24 2.91
CA ILE A 27 16.50 3.88 2.48
C ILE A 27 15.51 3.35 1.45
N LEU A 28 14.20 3.48 1.69
CA LEU A 28 13.20 3.00 0.76
C LEU A 28 13.24 3.73 -0.59
N LEU A 29 13.43 5.04 -0.59
CA LEU A 29 13.56 5.83 -1.81
C LEU A 29 14.85 5.49 -2.56
N ALA A 30 15.97 5.37 -1.85
CA ALA A 30 17.23 4.93 -2.44
C ALA A 30 17.11 3.55 -3.07
N LEU A 31 16.40 2.62 -2.43
CA LEU A 31 16.16 1.28 -2.97
C LEU A 31 15.45 1.33 -4.34
N GLN A 32 14.44 2.19 -4.52
CA GLN A 32 13.75 2.33 -5.79
C GLN A 32 14.70 2.79 -6.92
N VAL A 33 15.58 3.75 -6.60
CA VAL A 33 16.57 4.25 -7.56
C VAL A 33 17.64 3.20 -7.85
N ILE A 34 18.15 2.52 -6.83
CA ILE A 34 19.18 1.47 -6.98
C ILE A 34 18.66 0.31 -7.83
N VAL A 35 17.44 -0.15 -7.57
CA VAL A 35 16.80 -1.22 -8.38
C VAL A 35 16.69 -0.81 -9.84
N TYR A 36 16.27 0.41 -10.10
CA TYR A 36 16.20 0.93 -11.47
C TYR A 36 17.57 1.02 -12.15
N LEU A 37 18.62 1.40 -11.43
CA LEU A 37 19.98 1.48 -11.98
C LEU A 37 20.57 0.09 -12.27
N ILE A 38 20.26 -0.93 -11.47
CA ILE A 38 20.75 -2.31 -11.65
C ILE A 38 19.97 -3.05 -12.74
N ALA A 39 18.66 -2.87 -12.77
CA ALA A 39 17.75 -3.50 -13.72
C ALA A 39 16.85 -2.44 -14.35
N PRO A 40 17.38 -1.65 -15.31
CA PRO A 40 16.60 -0.59 -15.95
C PRO A 40 15.40 -1.21 -16.67
N ASP A 41 14.23 -0.92 -16.16
CA ASP A 41 12.96 -1.27 -16.79
C ASP A 41 12.35 0.03 -17.36
N SER A 42 11.31 0.56 -16.75
CA SER A 42 10.68 1.79 -17.15
C SER A 42 10.89 2.85 -16.08
N TRP A 43 11.27 4.07 -16.47
CA TRP A 43 11.33 5.19 -15.52
C TRP A 43 9.97 5.44 -14.84
N ILE A 44 8.86 5.05 -15.51
CA ILE A 44 7.50 5.10 -14.95
C ILE A 44 7.37 4.12 -13.79
N GLY A 45 7.95 2.92 -13.89
CA GLY A 45 8.00 1.94 -12.81
C GLY A 45 8.77 2.48 -11.60
N MET A 46 9.94 3.08 -11.81
CA MET A 46 10.70 3.73 -10.74
C MET A 46 9.91 4.88 -10.10
N ALA A 47 9.31 5.75 -10.89
CA ALA A 47 8.51 6.86 -10.40
C ALA A 47 7.31 6.38 -9.58
N SER A 48 6.63 5.32 -10.04
CA SER A 48 5.56 4.65 -9.30
C SER A 48 6.05 4.12 -7.95
N GLY A 49 7.20 3.47 -7.90
CA GLY A 49 7.80 2.99 -6.66
C GLY A 49 8.12 4.12 -5.67
N ILE A 50 8.63 5.25 -6.16
CA ILE A 50 8.90 6.45 -5.35
C ILE A 50 7.59 7.02 -4.80
N PHE A 51 6.58 7.25 -5.65
CA PHE A 51 5.29 7.77 -5.21
C PHE A 51 4.56 6.81 -4.27
N GLY A 52 4.66 5.50 -4.49
CA GLY A 52 4.11 4.49 -3.60
C GLY A 52 4.77 4.51 -2.22
N THR A 53 6.08 4.62 -2.17
CA THR A 53 6.82 4.76 -0.91
C THR A 53 6.38 6.02 -0.15
N LEU A 54 6.28 7.15 -0.83
CA LEU A 54 5.80 8.40 -0.24
C LEU A 54 4.36 8.26 0.24
N CYS A 55 3.46 7.71 -0.58
CA CYS A 55 2.07 7.45 -0.19
C CYS A 55 1.98 6.67 1.13
N LEU A 56 2.71 5.56 1.24
CA LEU A 56 2.66 4.68 2.41
C LEU A 56 3.24 5.34 3.66
N VAL A 57 4.38 6.02 3.55
CA VAL A 57 5.02 6.64 4.71
C VAL A 57 4.23 7.85 5.20
N TYR A 58 3.72 8.71 4.30
CA TYR A 58 2.85 9.80 4.69
C TYR A 58 1.48 9.32 5.20
N GLY A 59 0.96 8.22 4.64
CA GLY A 59 -0.27 7.58 5.12
C GLY A 59 -0.10 6.98 6.52
N MET A 60 1.04 6.37 6.80
CA MET A 60 1.41 5.89 8.13
C MET A 60 1.40 7.04 9.16
N LYS A 61 1.89 8.22 8.77
CA LYS A 61 1.85 9.42 9.62
C LYS A 61 0.46 10.09 9.69
N GLY A 62 -0.57 9.55 9.04
CA GLY A 62 -1.91 10.15 9.01
C GLY A 62 -2.01 11.41 8.16
N ARG A 63 -1.04 11.66 7.27
CA ARG A 63 -0.97 12.88 6.49
C ARG A 63 -1.77 12.80 5.21
N LYS A 64 -2.61 13.81 5.00
CA LYS A 64 -3.51 13.89 3.85
C LYS A 64 -2.77 13.90 2.50
N ILE A 65 -1.55 14.42 2.46
CA ILE A 65 -0.72 14.45 1.25
C ILE A 65 -0.42 13.05 0.68
N SER A 66 -0.55 12.00 1.48
CA SER A 66 -0.43 10.61 1.02
C SER A 66 -1.33 10.30 -0.16
N PHE A 67 -2.53 10.86 -0.21
CA PHE A 67 -3.46 10.66 -1.32
C PHE A 67 -2.99 11.27 -2.64
N ILE A 68 -2.22 12.36 -2.62
CA ILE A 68 -1.61 12.92 -3.82
C ILE A 68 -0.55 11.96 -4.37
N PHE A 69 0.33 11.48 -3.50
CA PHE A 69 1.35 10.52 -3.91
C PHE A 69 0.72 9.18 -4.36
N GLY A 70 -0.31 8.72 -3.66
CA GLY A 70 -1.07 7.54 -4.06
C GLY A 70 -1.75 7.70 -5.43
N PHE A 71 -2.31 8.86 -5.71
CA PHE A 71 -2.92 9.17 -7.00
C PHE A 71 -1.89 9.11 -8.14
N LEU A 72 -0.73 9.74 -7.96
CA LEU A 72 0.35 9.71 -8.96
C LEU A 72 0.89 8.30 -9.19
N GLN A 73 1.05 7.52 -8.11
CA GLN A 73 1.43 6.11 -8.20
C GLN A 73 0.42 5.31 -9.01
N CYS A 74 -0.87 5.42 -8.66
CA CYS A 74 -1.92 4.64 -9.30
C CYS A 74 -2.08 5.02 -10.78
N LEU A 75 -1.94 6.30 -11.15
CA LEU A 75 -1.92 6.72 -12.56
C LEU A 75 -0.78 6.05 -13.33
N ALA A 76 0.43 6.02 -12.77
CA ALA A 76 1.57 5.37 -13.39
C ALA A 76 1.33 3.86 -13.56
N MET A 77 0.79 3.19 -12.54
CA MET A 77 0.49 1.76 -12.59
C MET A 77 -0.66 1.44 -13.56
N THR A 78 -1.71 2.26 -13.60
CA THR A 78 -2.80 2.13 -14.59
C THR A 78 -2.25 2.17 -16.02
N TYR A 79 -1.32 3.09 -16.30
CA TYR A 79 -0.68 3.17 -17.61
C TYR A 79 0.14 1.90 -17.92
N VAL A 80 0.96 1.45 -16.98
CA VAL A 80 1.75 0.22 -17.13
C VAL A 80 0.85 -1.00 -17.33
N ALA A 81 -0.21 -1.15 -16.55
CA ALA A 81 -1.16 -2.24 -16.69
C ALA A 81 -1.87 -2.24 -18.07
N TRP A 82 -2.21 -1.05 -18.58
CA TRP A 82 -2.81 -0.89 -19.89
C TRP A 82 -1.89 -1.36 -21.02
N ILE A 83 -0.65 -0.85 -21.07
CA ILE A 83 0.30 -1.22 -22.12
C ILE A 83 0.77 -2.67 -22.04
N SER A 84 0.72 -3.27 -20.86
CA SER A 84 1.05 -4.69 -20.61
C SER A 84 -0.14 -5.63 -20.83
N HIS A 85 -1.31 -5.11 -21.22
CA HIS A 85 -2.56 -5.87 -21.36
C HIS A 85 -2.98 -6.63 -20.10
N ALA A 86 -2.55 -6.15 -18.92
CA ALA A 86 -2.90 -6.72 -17.63
C ALA A 86 -4.25 -6.19 -17.14
N TYR A 87 -5.34 -6.59 -17.79
CA TYR A 87 -6.67 -6.00 -17.58
C TYR A 87 -7.21 -6.15 -16.16
N GLY A 88 -6.86 -7.22 -15.45
CA GLY A 88 -7.22 -7.38 -14.05
C GLY A 88 -6.56 -6.33 -13.15
N SER A 89 -5.25 -6.12 -13.32
CA SER A 89 -4.50 -5.06 -12.63
C SER A 89 -5.02 -3.68 -13.01
N PHE A 90 -5.28 -3.44 -14.30
CA PHE A 90 -5.85 -2.19 -14.79
C PHE A 90 -7.17 -1.85 -14.10
N ALA A 91 -8.09 -2.81 -13.94
CA ALA A 91 -9.36 -2.59 -13.26
C ALA A 91 -9.16 -2.22 -11.78
N MET A 92 -8.21 -2.87 -11.09
CA MET A 92 -7.86 -2.53 -9.70
C MET A 92 -7.20 -1.16 -9.60
N ASP A 93 -6.30 -0.82 -10.51
CA ASP A 93 -5.64 0.48 -10.52
C ASP A 93 -6.63 1.62 -10.75
N ILE A 94 -7.64 1.43 -11.60
CA ILE A 94 -8.75 2.39 -11.76
C ILE A 94 -9.50 2.59 -10.44
N PHE A 95 -9.80 1.51 -9.70
CA PHE A 95 -10.40 1.63 -8.37
C PHE A 95 -9.50 2.48 -7.45
N TYR A 96 -8.19 2.22 -7.42
CA TYR A 96 -7.27 3.01 -6.61
C TYR A 96 -7.19 4.47 -7.05
N VAL A 97 -7.12 4.75 -8.35
CA VAL A 97 -7.13 6.13 -8.90
C VAL A 97 -8.37 6.90 -8.41
N ILE A 98 -9.55 6.26 -8.45
CA ILE A 98 -10.80 6.89 -7.97
C ILE A 98 -10.79 7.04 -6.45
N SER A 99 -10.24 6.08 -5.74
CA SER A 99 -10.23 6.05 -4.28
C SER A 99 -9.36 7.14 -3.64
N GLN A 100 -8.28 7.58 -4.30
CA GLN A 100 -7.37 8.59 -3.76
C GLN A 100 -8.05 9.97 -3.60
N PRO A 101 -8.71 10.55 -4.61
CA PRO A 101 -9.46 11.79 -4.44
C PRO A 101 -10.56 11.66 -3.38
N ILE A 102 -11.27 10.53 -3.34
CA ILE A 102 -12.30 10.30 -2.32
C ILE A 102 -11.67 10.38 -0.92
N GLY A 103 -10.56 9.70 -0.69
CA GLY A 103 -9.82 9.75 0.57
C GLY A 103 -9.35 11.16 0.92
N TRP A 104 -8.84 11.89 -0.08
CA TRP A 104 -8.45 13.30 0.09
C TRP A 104 -9.60 14.16 0.63
N PHE A 105 -10.79 14.03 0.08
CA PHE A 105 -11.96 14.80 0.53
C PHE A 105 -12.53 14.29 1.85
N MET A 106 -12.47 12.98 2.10
CA MET A 106 -12.97 12.39 3.33
C MET A 106 -12.08 12.63 4.56
N TRP A 107 -10.77 12.80 4.37
CA TRP A 107 -9.89 13.16 5.45
C TRP A 107 -9.99 14.66 5.72
N GLY A 108 -10.85 15.03 6.70
CA GLY A 108 -10.96 16.41 7.19
C GLY A 108 -9.67 16.91 7.82
N HIS A 109 -9.68 18.17 8.26
CA HIS A 109 -8.50 18.80 8.85
C HIS A 109 -8.13 18.22 10.22
N ASP A 110 -9.10 17.66 10.98
CA ASP A 110 -8.94 17.27 12.39
C ASP A 110 -9.56 15.92 12.73
N GLU A 111 -9.74 15.04 11.74
CA GLU A 111 -10.33 13.73 12.04
C GLU A 111 -9.29 12.79 12.67
N ALA A 112 -9.58 12.38 13.91
CA ALA A 112 -8.85 11.32 14.58
C ALA A 112 -9.02 9.97 13.88
N THR A 113 -8.05 9.08 14.04
CA THR A 113 -8.15 7.71 13.59
C THR A 113 -9.27 6.98 14.32
N LYS A 114 -10.04 6.20 13.56
CA LYS A 114 -11.20 5.45 14.08
C LYS A 114 -10.79 4.01 14.39
N ARG A 115 -11.47 3.41 15.33
CA ARG A 115 -11.29 2.00 15.70
C ARG A 115 -12.63 1.32 15.86
N PHE A 116 -12.77 0.13 15.30
CA PHE A 116 -13.97 -0.67 15.49
C PHE A 116 -14.06 -1.26 16.90
N SER A 117 -15.29 -1.50 17.37
CA SER A 117 -15.53 -2.37 18.52
C SER A 117 -14.94 -3.76 18.28
N LYS A 118 -14.64 -4.52 19.34
CA LYS A 118 -14.11 -5.89 19.19
C LYS A 118 -15.05 -6.78 18.34
N GLN A 119 -16.36 -6.64 18.52
CA GLN A 119 -17.36 -7.40 17.77
C GLN A 119 -17.36 -7.02 16.28
N THR A 120 -17.45 -5.73 15.97
CA THR A 120 -17.43 -5.22 14.60
C THR A 120 -16.16 -5.61 13.87
N ARG A 121 -15.01 -5.50 14.57
CA ARG A 121 -13.71 -5.93 14.02
C ARG A 121 -13.70 -7.41 13.66
N SER A 122 -14.18 -8.29 14.55
CA SER A 122 -14.29 -9.72 14.26
C SER A 122 -15.20 -9.98 13.07
N LEU A 123 -16.32 -9.28 12.93
CA LEU A 123 -17.23 -9.40 11.79
C LEU A 123 -16.57 -8.95 10.48
N ILE A 124 -15.80 -7.87 10.49
CA ILE A 124 -15.08 -7.37 9.31
C ILE A 124 -14.02 -8.39 8.87
N PHE A 125 -13.22 -8.93 9.80
CA PHE A 125 -12.23 -9.95 9.45
C PHE A 125 -12.87 -11.25 8.99
N ALA A 126 -13.96 -11.69 9.61
CA ALA A 126 -14.74 -12.84 9.14
C ALA A 126 -15.32 -12.59 7.74
N GLY A 127 -15.89 -11.43 7.50
CA GLY A 127 -16.40 -11.02 6.19
C GLY A 127 -15.30 -10.97 5.12
N ALA A 128 -14.15 -10.41 5.45
CA ALA A 128 -12.97 -10.39 4.57
C ALA A 128 -12.48 -11.82 4.24
N PHE A 129 -12.48 -12.71 5.23
CA PHE A 129 -12.12 -14.11 5.03
C PHE A 129 -13.10 -14.85 4.11
N VAL A 130 -14.41 -14.66 4.31
CA VAL A 130 -15.44 -15.22 3.44
C VAL A 130 -15.33 -14.67 2.02
N ALA A 131 -15.19 -13.34 1.88
CA ALA A 131 -15.02 -12.68 0.59
C ALA A 131 -13.76 -13.16 -0.15
N TRP A 132 -12.65 -13.35 0.58
CA TRP A 132 -11.44 -13.97 0.03
C TRP A 132 -11.70 -15.39 -0.46
N GLY A 133 -12.36 -16.23 0.33
CA GLY A 133 -12.70 -17.61 -0.05
C GLY A 133 -13.57 -17.67 -1.31
N LEU A 134 -14.55 -16.77 -1.42
CA LEU A 134 -15.37 -16.63 -2.63
C LEU A 134 -14.54 -16.15 -3.83
N GLY A 135 -13.68 -15.17 -3.66
CA GLY A 135 -12.77 -14.68 -4.70
C GLY A 135 -11.82 -15.81 -5.16
N TRP A 136 -11.23 -16.55 -4.23
CA TRP A 136 -10.43 -17.72 -4.54
C TRP A 136 -11.21 -18.74 -5.36
N TRP A 137 -12.42 -19.12 -4.93
CA TRP A 137 -13.26 -20.07 -5.63
C TRP A 137 -13.58 -19.61 -7.05
N ILE A 138 -13.95 -18.35 -7.26
CA ILE A 138 -14.21 -17.77 -8.58
C ILE A 138 -12.94 -17.82 -9.46
N LEU A 139 -11.78 -17.39 -8.93
CA LEU A 139 -10.54 -17.41 -9.69
C LEU A 139 -10.05 -18.83 -10.02
N ALA A 140 -10.32 -19.79 -9.15
CA ALA A 140 -10.04 -21.22 -9.42
C ALA A 140 -10.89 -21.77 -10.58
N LEU A 141 -12.16 -21.34 -10.69
CA LEU A 141 -13.05 -21.75 -11.79
C LEU A 141 -12.55 -21.24 -13.16
N VAL A 142 -11.88 -20.08 -13.20
CA VAL A 142 -11.31 -19.52 -14.43
C VAL A 142 -9.83 -19.91 -14.65
N HIS A 143 -9.35 -20.91 -13.92
CA HIS A 143 -7.99 -21.45 -14.02
C HIS A 143 -6.86 -20.43 -13.76
N GLY A 144 -7.05 -19.52 -12.82
CA GLY A 144 -5.97 -18.64 -12.35
C GLY A 144 -4.75 -19.44 -11.84
N GLN A 145 -3.53 -18.93 -12.04
CA GLN A 145 -2.29 -19.66 -11.70
C GLN A 145 -2.12 -19.90 -10.20
N LEU A 146 -2.35 -18.89 -9.38
CA LEU A 146 -2.29 -18.94 -7.91
C LEU A 146 -3.51 -18.22 -7.32
N PRO A 147 -4.73 -18.76 -7.53
CA PRO A 147 -5.98 -18.04 -7.31
C PRO A 147 -6.21 -17.61 -5.86
N TYR A 148 -5.63 -18.31 -4.90
CA TYR A 148 -5.73 -17.94 -3.49
C TYR A 148 -4.88 -16.71 -3.12
N PHE A 149 -3.73 -16.50 -3.74
CA PHE A 149 -2.93 -15.29 -3.54
C PHE A 149 -3.50 -14.10 -4.32
N ASP A 150 -3.92 -14.33 -5.57
CA ASP A 150 -4.54 -13.28 -6.38
C ASP A 150 -5.83 -12.76 -5.73
N SER A 151 -6.63 -13.65 -5.14
CA SER A 151 -7.84 -13.26 -4.41
C SER A 151 -7.54 -12.47 -3.13
N ILE A 152 -6.45 -12.75 -2.41
CA ILE A 152 -6.00 -11.92 -1.28
C ILE A 152 -5.67 -10.52 -1.80
N ASN A 153 -4.86 -10.43 -2.84
CA ASN A 153 -4.47 -9.16 -3.42
C ASN A 153 -5.66 -8.32 -3.89
N PHE A 154 -6.66 -8.95 -4.48
CA PHE A 154 -7.84 -8.24 -4.93
C PHE A 154 -8.79 -7.88 -3.77
N VAL A 155 -9.28 -8.88 -3.04
CA VAL A 155 -10.37 -8.71 -2.08
C VAL A 155 -9.90 -8.00 -0.81
N VAL A 156 -8.78 -8.47 -0.23
CA VAL A 156 -8.30 -7.94 1.05
C VAL A 156 -7.76 -6.53 0.88
N SER A 157 -7.06 -6.24 -0.23
CA SER A 157 -6.57 -4.89 -0.53
C SER A 157 -7.72 -3.91 -0.80
N PHE A 158 -8.78 -4.35 -1.48
CA PHE A 158 -9.98 -3.55 -1.69
C PHE A 158 -10.60 -3.11 -0.36
N ILE A 159 -10.79 -4.06 0.58
CA ILE A 159 -11.33 -3.77 1.91
C ILE A 159 -10.35 -2.87 2.69
N ALA A 160 -9.04 -3.17 2.65
CA ALA A 160 -8.02 -2.37 3.32
C ALA A 160 -8.04 -0.91 2.84
N GLN A 161 -8.15 -0.67 1.53
CA GLN A 161 -8.23 0.66 0.97
C GLN A 161 -9.47 1.42 1.41
N ILE A 162 -10.64 0.78 1.45
CA ILE A 162 -11.87 1.40 1.96
C ILE A 162 -11.69 1.80 3.43
N LEU A 163 -11.14 0.91 4.26
CA LEU A 163 -10.90 1.21 5.67
C LEU A 163 -9.84 2.32 5.85
N TYR A 164 -8.85 2.39 4.97
CA TYR A 164 -7.87 3.47 4.95
C TYR A 164 -8.52 4.83 4.67
N ILE A 165 -9.35 4.91 3.61
CA ILE A 165 -10.10 6.13 3.26
C ILE A 165 -11.01 6.58 4.40
N LEU A 166 -11.66 5.63 5.07
CA LEU A 166 -12.53 5.89 6.23
C LEU A 166 -11.76 6.17 7.52
N LYS A 167 -10.41 6.11 7.49
CA LYS A 167 -9.49 6.36 8.61
C LYS A 167 -9.62 5.36 9.77
N PHE A 168 -9.95 4.08 9.45
CA PHE A 168 -9.98 3.01 10.44
C PHE A 168 -8.62 2.35 10.59
N GLN A 169 -8.16 2.17 11.85
CA GLN A 169 -6.86 1.58 12.19
C GLN A 169 -6.69 0.16 11.66
N GLU A 170 -7.78 -0.59 11.53
CA GLU A 170 -7.80 -1.97 11.08
C GLU A 170 -7.33 -2.15 9.62
N ASN A 171 -7.28 -1.08 8.82
CA ASN A 171 -6.70 -1.13 7.48
C ASN A 171 -5.28 -1.69 7.49
N TRP A 172 -4.45 -1.27 8.45
CA TRP A 172 -3.06 -1.71 8.56
C TRP A 172 -2.93 -3.20 8.84
N SER A 173 -3.85 -3.77 9.62
CA SER A 173 -3.89 -5.22 9.84
C SER A 173 -4.17 -5.99 8.56
N LEU A 174 -5.04 -5.48 7.70
CA LEU A 174 -5.31 -6.08 6.38
C LEU A 174 -4.11 -5.92 5.44
N TRP A 175 -3.44 -4.77 5.43
CA TRP A 175 -2.21 -4.58 4.67
C TRP A 175 -1.09 -5.52 5.13
N ILE A 176 -0.99 -5.85 6.43
CA ILE A 176 -0.07 -6.88 6.93
C ILE A 176 -0.36 -8.23 6.28
N VAL A 177 -1.64 -8.64 6.20
CA VAL A 177 -2.04 -9.90 5.55
C VAL A 177 -1.67 -9.89 4.07
N VAL A 178 -1.96 -8.81 3.35
CA VAL A 178 -1.63 -8.66 1.92
C VAL A 178 -0.12 -8.76 1.70
N ASN A 179 0.69 -8.04 2.49
CA ASN A 179 2.14 -8.04 2.32
C ASN A 179 2.75 -9.42 2.63
N LEU A 180 2.26 -10.12 3.67
CA LEU A 180 2.69 -11.49 3.97
C LEU A 180 2.34 -12.45 2.83
N ALA A 181 1.12 -12.36 2.29
CA ALA A 181 0.70 -13.18 1.16
C ALA A 181 1.57 -12.93 -0.08
N ASN A 182 1.92 -11.67 -0.34
CA ASN A 182 2.79 -11.30 -1.45
C ASN A 182 4.23 -11.78 -1.25
N ILE A 183 4.78 -11.75 -0.03
CA ILE A 183 6.11 -12.32 0.26
C ILE A 183 6.11 -13.81 -0.09
N ILE A 184 5.08 -14.54 0.30
CA ILE A 184 4.95 -15.98 0.01
C ILE A 184 4.79 -16.19 -1.50
N TYR A 185 3.91 -15.44 -2.16
CA TYR A 185 3.67 -15.52 -3.60
C TYR A 185 4.96 -15.35 -4.41
N TRP A 186 5.66 -14.23 -4.18
CA TRP A 186 6.90 -13.92 -4.90
C TRP A 186 8.05 -14.85 -4.51
N GLY A 187 8.06 -15.36 -3.27
CA GLY A 187 9.00 -16.40 -2.83
C GLY A 187 8.79 -17.71 -3.58
N ILE A 188 7.56 -18.16 -3.71
CA ILE A 188 7.22 -19.37 -4.52
C ILE A 188 7.65 -19.16 -5.97
N LEU A 189 7.31 -18.01 -6.55
CA LEU A 189 7.67 -17.70 -7.93
C LEU A 189 9.20 -17.68 -8.14
N ALA A 190 9.95 -17.10 -7.21
CA ALA A 190 11.42 -17.11 -7.25
C ALA A 190 11.99 -18.54 -7.26
N VAL A 191 11.45 -19.42 -6.42
CA VAL A 191 11.85 -20.85 -6.39
C VAL A 191 11.49 -21.53 -7.71
N GLN A 192 10.29 -21.32 -8.25
CA GLN A 192 9.86 -21.91 -9.51
C GLN A 192 10.73 -21.47 -10.69
N ILE A 193 11.14 -20.19 -10.73
CA ILE A 193 12.08 -19.69 -11.75
C ILE A 193 13.46 -20.33 -11.57
N ALA A 194 13.98 -20.40 -10.35
CA ALA A 194 15.30 -20.97 -10.07
C ALA A 194 15.38 -22.47 -10.40
N THR A 195 14.27 -23.21 -10.26
CA THR A 195 14.17 -24.62 -10.59
C THR A 195 13.77 -24.90 -12.04
N GLY A 196 13.55 -23.86 -12.86
CA GLY A 196 13.12 -24.01 -14.25
C GLY A 196 11.67 -24.52 -14.41
N THR A 197 10.87 -24.49 -13.34
CA THR A 197 9.48 -24.93 -13.35
C THR A 197 8.56 -23.92 -14.03
N THR A 198 8.97 -22.65 -14.12
CA THR A 198 8.26 -21.59 -14.85
C THR A 198 9.24 -20.71 -15.60
N ALA A 199 8.79 -20.14 -16.73
CA ALA A 199 9.52 -19.17 -17.52
C ALA A 199 8.96 -17.73 -17.33
N ILE A 200 8.04 -17.54 -16.38
CA ILE A 200 7.38 -16.24 -16.17
C ILE A 200 8.26 -15.36 -15.29
N GLY A 201 8.82 -14.33 -15.88
CA GLY A 201 9.65 -13.35 -15.17
C GLY A 201 11.10 -13.78 -14.98
N THR A 202 11.82 -13.06 -14.14
CA THR A 202 13.22 -13.33 -13.78
C THR A 202 13.38 -13.53 -12.27
N PHE A 203 14.37 -14.33 -11.87
CA PHE A 203 14.67 -14.56 -10.44
C PHE A 203 14.94 -13.24 -9.70
N GLY A 204 15.70 -12.33 -10.32
CA GLY A 204 16.00 -11.02 -9.75
C GLY A 204 14.76 -10.16 -9.53
N ALA A 205 13.82 -10.16 -10.48
CA ALA A 205 12.55 -9.43 -10.32
C ALA A 205 11.71 -10.01 -9.17
N ALA A 206 11.58 -11.34 -9.09
CA ALA A 206 10.84 -11.98 -8.00
C ALA A 206 11.47 -11.69 -6.63
N LEU A 207 12.79 -11.74 -6.50
CA LEU A 207 13.50 -11.43 -5.27
C LEU A 207 13.35 -9.95 -4.89
N SER A 208 13.38 -9.04 -5.86
CA SER A 208 13.12 -7.60 -5.63
C SER A 208 11.73 -7.36 -5.08
N GLN A 209 10.73 -8.09 -5.58
CA GLN A 209 9.37 -8.01 -5.05
C GLN A 209 9.28 -8.54 -3.62
N VAL A 210 9.94 -9.64 -3.28
CA VAL A 210 10.02 -10.11 -1.88
C VAL A 210 10.60 -9.04 -0.97
N ALA A 211 11.69 -8.39 -1.38
CA ALA A 211 12.32 -7.32 -0.60
C ALA A 211 11.39 -6.10 -0.45
N LEU A 212 10.70 -5.71 -1.52
CA LEU A 212 9.71 -4.63 -1.47
C LEU A 212 8.58 -4.96 -0.50
N GLN A 213 7.98 -6.15 -0.62
CA GLN A 213 6.87 -6.55 0.27
C GLN A 213 7.30 -6.66 1.73
N ALA A 214 8.54 -7.06 2.01
CA ALA A 214 9.09 -7.04 3.36
C ALA A 214 9.20 -5.60 3.91
N ALA A 215 9.62 -4.63 3.10
CA ALA A 215 9.64 -3.22 3.47
C ALA A 215 8.22 -2.67 3.72
N LEU A 216 7.26 -3.03 2.87
CA LEU A 216 5.85 -2.65 3.02
C LEU A 216 5.22 -3.29 4.27
N LEU A 217 5.58 -4.53 4.58
CA LEU A 217 5.17 -5.22 5.81
C LEU A 217 5.69 -4.46 7.04
N PHE A 218 6.97 -4.09 7.03
CA PHE A 218 7.55 -3.29 8.10
C PHE A 218 6.80 -1.96 8.28
N ASN A 219 6.52 -1.24 7.18
CA ASN A 219 5.73 -0.01 7.21
C ASN A 219 4.33 -0.25 7.82
N SER A 220 3.64 -1.32 7.45
CA SER A 220 2.31 -1.64 7.95
C SER A 220 2.32 -1.98 9.45
N LEU A 221 3.34 -2.69 9.92
CA LEU A 221 3.54 -2.97 11.36
C LEU A 221 3.81 -1.69 12.15
N TYR A 222 4.66 -0.82 11.64
CA TYR A 222 4.96 0.47 12.27
C TYR A 222 3.74 1.39 12.26
N ALA A 223 3.01 1.46 11.14
CA ALA A 223 1.78 2.23 11.00
C ALA A 223 0.68 1.78 11.97
N THR A 224 0.55 0.47 12.22
CA THR A 224 -0.37 -0.06 13.23
C THR A 224 -0.07 0.54 14.61
N LYS A 225 1.22 0.66 14.96
CA LYS A 225 1.64 1.27 16.23
C LYS A 225 1.36 2.77 16.26
N VAL A 226 1.71 3.51 15.19
CA VAL A 226 1.52 4.96 15.09
C VAL A 226 0.04 5.34 15.18
N TRP A 227 -0.82 4.61 14.47
CA TRP A 227 -2.27 4.86 14.51
C TRP A 227 -2.90 4.44 15.83
N ALA A 228 -2.45 3.34 16.44
CA ALA A 228 -2.96 2.89 17.72
C ALA A 228 -2.56 3.79 18.91
N SER A 229 -1.43 4.51 18.81
CA SER A 229 -0.99 5.47 19.83
C SER A 229 -1.65 6.84 19.70
N GLY A 230 -2.42 7.11 18.65
CA GLY A 230 -2.98 8.43 18.36
C GLY A 230 -1.94 9.43 17.80
N GLU A 231 -0.72 8.99 17.51
CA GLU A 231 0.32 9.86 16.95
C GLU A 231 -0.07 10.40 15.56
N ALA A 232 -0.73 9.59 14.75
CA ALA A 232 -1.25 9.99 13.44
C ALA A 232 -2.35 11.07 13.52
N ASP A 233 -3.04 11.21 14.64
CA ASP A 233 -4.12 12.19 14.83
C ASP A 233 -3.57 13.61 14.98
N HIS A 234 -2.34 13.75 15.47
CA HIS A 234 -1.69 15.04 15.70
C HIS A 234 -0.90 15.55 14.48
N GLU A 235 -0.69 14.70 13.50
CA GLU A 235 0.14 15.03 12.33
C GLU A 235 -0.64 15.57 11.14
N GLY A 236 -1.97 15.50 11.16
CA GLY A 236 -2.85 15.97 10.09
C GLY A 236 -2.89 17.49 9.88
N GLY A 237 -2.13 18.27 10.65
CA GLY A 237 -1.91 19.70 10.39
C GLY A 237 -2.72 20.67 11.25
N ALA A 238 -3.40 20.22 12.29
CA ALA A 238 -3.93 21.11 13.32
C ALA A 238 -3.16 20.90 14.62
N GLY A 239 -2.22 21.80 14.88
CA GLY A 239 -1.71 21.96 16.22
C GLY A 239 -2.85 22.33 17.17
N LYS A 240 -2.95 21.64 18.30
CA LYS A 240 -3.70 22.13 19.45
C LYS A 240 -3.11 23.45 19.93
#